data_f023c93be6c6b42817930263fb3bc51f
#
_entry.id   f023c93be6c6b42817930263fb3bc51f
#
_cell.length_a   1.000
_cell.length_b   1.000
_cell.length_c   1.000
_cell.angle_alpha   90.00
_cell.angle_beta   90.00
_cell.angle_gamma   90.00
#
_symmetry.space_group_name_H-M   'P 1'
#
loop_
_entity.id
_entity.type
_entity.pdbx_description
1 polymer ?
#
loop_
_entity_poly.entity_id
_entity_poly.type
_entity_poly.pdbx_seq_one_letter_code
_entity_poly.pdbx_strand_id
1 'polypeptide(L)'
;KYLSEAGVCSRREADRLIETGRVTVDGQRAQTGMRIVPGQVVKVGNKVVSKQDEMIVLAVNKPRGIVCTEERRERDSIVRFLNYPVRGRLDKDSHGLLLMTNNGDIINKMMRAANKHEKEYKVTVDKEITEDFLKKMAAGVPILDTVTRPCTVKKIGKYTFSIILTQGLNR
;
A
#
# COMPACT_ATOMS: atom_id res chain seq x y z
N LYS A 1 2.33 15.70 -3.91
CA LYS A 1 3.41 14.79 -3.47
C LYS A 1 4.02 15.30 -2.16
N TYR A 2 4.60 16.50 -2.10
CA TYR A 2 5.28 17.08 -0.92
C TYR A 2 4.47 16.95 0.38
N LEU A 3 3.20 17.43 0.41
CA LEU A 3 2.33 17.36 1.61
C LEU A 3 2.10 15.93 2.11
N SER A 4 2.00 14.98 1.18
CA SER A 4 1.82 13.57 1.53
C SER A 4 3.10 12.94 2.07
N GLU A 5 4.27 13.32 1.56
CA GLU A 5 5.57 12.90 2.07
C GLU A 5 5.90 13.51 3.43
N ALA A 6 5.42 14.73 3.66
CA ALA A 6 5.52 15.40 4.96
C ALA A 6 4.50 14.89 6.01
N GLY A 7 3.72 13.86 5.68
CA GLY A 7 2.75 13.26 6.61
C GLY A 7 1.53 14.13 6.93
N VAL A 8 1.31 15.21 6.18
CA VAL A 8 0.21 16.16 6.46
C VAL A 8 -1.15 15.57 6.10
N CYS A 9 -1.27 14.92 4.93
CA CYS A 9 -2.52 14.37 4.42
C CYS A 9 -2.27 13.36 3.28
N SER A 10 -3.33 12.68 2.83
CA SER A 10 -3.27 11.82 1.63
C SER A 10 -3.04 12.65 0.36
N ARG A 11 -2.62 12.01 -0.75
CA ARG A 11 -2.44 12.73 -2.04
C ARG A 11 -3.73 13.39 -2.52
N ARG A 12 -4.87 12.70 -2.43
CA ARG A 12 -6.18 13.23 -2.82
C ARG A 12 -6.59 14.44 -1.97
N GLU A 13 -6.35 14.37 -0.68
CA GLU A 13 -6.61 15.49 0.22
C GLU A 13 -5.64 16.66 -0.02
N ALA A 14 -4.39 16.39 -0.39
CA ALA A 14 -3.43 17.40 -0.79
C ALA A 14 -3.91 18.18 -2.04
N ASP A 15 -4.39 17.46 -3.05
CA ASP A 15 -4.94 18.08 -4.26
C ASP A 15 -6.14 18.98 -3.92
N ARG A 16 -7.06 18.50 -3.09
CA ARG A 16 -8.21 19.29 -2.61
C ARG A 16 -7.80 20.53 -1.80
N LEU A 17 -6.79 20.43 -0.95
CA LEU A 17 -6.26 21.57 -0.19
C LEU A 17 -5.61 22.63 -1.11
N ILE A 18 -4.97 22.19 -2.19
CA ILE A 18 -4.40 23.10 -3.20
C ILE A 18 -5.51 23.79 -3.98
N GLU A 19 -6.51 23.05 -4.47
CA GLU A 19 -7.66 23.58 -5.21
C GLU A 19 -8.45 24.60 -4.39
N THR A 20 -8.64 24.33 -3.10
CA THR A 20 -9.33 25.26 -2.18
C THR A 20 -8.46 26.43 -1.71
N GLY A 21 -7.21 26.55 -2.22
CA GLY A 21 -6.30 27.66 -1.90
C GLY A 21 -5.74 27.65 -0.48
N ARG A 22 -5.83 26.51 0.22
CA ARG A 22 -5.32 26.38 1.59
C ARG A 22 -3.81 26.12 1.68
N VAL A 23 -3.15 25.94 0.54
CA VAL A 23 -1.70 25.68 0.48
C VAL A 23 -1.00 26.88 -0.12
N THR A 24 0.06 27.34 0.54
CA THR A 24 0.94 28.39 0.03
C THR A 24 2.39 27.93 0.01
N VAL A 25 3.16 28.46 -0.93
CA VAL A 25 4.62 28.28 -1.07
C VAL A 25 5.22 29.67 -1.09
N ASP A 26 6.08 29.98 -0.13
CA ASP A 26 6.66 31.32 0.06
C ASP A 26 5.61 32.45 0.09
N GLY A 27 4.45 32.15 0.67
CA GLY A 27 3.32 33.09 0.76
C GLY A 27 2.41 33.15 -0.46
N GLN A 28 2.79 32.55 -1.59
CA GLN A 28 1.98 32.51 -2.82
C GLN A 28 1.10 31.25 -2.85
N ARG A 29 -0.10 31.35 -3.41
CA ARG A 29 -1.03 30.23 -3.55
C ARG A 29 -0.41 29.12 -4.41
N ALA A 30 -0.36 27.91 -3.88
CA ALA A 30 0.15 26.75 -4.60
C ALA A 30 -0.81 26.31 -5.72
N GLN A 31 -0.25 25.74 -6.78
CA GLN A 31 -0.98 25.13 -7.90
C GLN A 31 -0.68 23.66 -8.00
N THR A 32 -1.62 22.87 -8.54
CA THR A 32 -1.42 21.45 -8.81
C THR A 32 -0.28 21.27 -9.81
N GLY A 33 0.65 20.35 -9.50
CA GLY A 33 1.85 20.13 -10.34
C GLY A 33 3.04 21.05 -10.02
N MET A 34 2.88 22.07 -9.17
CA MET A 34 3.98 22.93 -8.75
C MET A 34 5.12 22.14 -8.13
N ARG A 35 6.35 22.40 -8.55
CA ARG A 35 7.56 21.79 -7.99
C ARG A 35 8.06 22.62 -6.82
N ILE A 36 8.31 21.96 -5.70
CA ILE A 36 8.93 22.56 -4.52
C ILE A 36 10.42 22.29 -4.57
N VAL A 37 11.22 23.35 -4.41
CA VAL A 37 12.68 23.27 -4.31
C VAL A 37 13.13 23.42 -2.84
N PRO A 38 14.32 22.90 -2.48
CA PRO A 38 14.86 23.07 -1.14
C PRO A 38 14.93 24.56 -0.75
N GLY A 39 14.57 24.86 0.50
CA GLY A 39 14.55 26.21 1.04
C GLY A 39 13.20 26.93 0.96
N GLN A 40 12.27 26.45 0.16
CA GLN A 40 10.92 27.06 0.09
C GLN A 40 10.05 26.69 1.31
N VAL A 41 9.30 27.67 1.80
CA VAL A 41 8.40 27.50 2.93
C VAL A 41 7.00 27.12 2.44
N VAL A 42 6.58 25.90 2.71
CA VAL A 42 5.23 25.41 2.41
C VAL A 42 4.35 25.54 3.65
N LYS A 43 3.14 26.10 3.49
CA LYS A 43 2.16 26.20 4.57
C LYS A 43 0.83 25.57 4.15
N VAL A 44 0.12 24.99 5.12
CA VAL A 44 -1.29 24.61 5.01
C VAL A 44 -2.08 25.42 6.03
N GLY A 45 -2.85 26.38 5.56
CA GLY A 45 -3.37 27.45 6.39
C GLY A 45 -2.22 28.22 7.04
N ASN A 46 -2.22 28.33 8.37
CA ASN A 46 -1.16 29.01 9.12
C ASN A 46 -0.02 28.09 9.56
N LYS A 47 -0.12 26.79 9.32
CA LYS A 47 0.88 25.79 9.78
C LYS A 47 1.95 25.59 8.73
N VAL A 48 3.21 25.81 9.12
CA VAL A 48 4.37 25.45 8.28
C VAL A 48 4.48 23.94 8.18
N VAL A 49 4.67 23.45 6.97
CA VAL A 49 4.91 22.04 6.67
C VAL A 49 6.41 21.80 6.54
N SER A 50 7.00 21.11 7.48
CA SER A 50 8.36 20.58 7.37
C SER A 50 8.30 19.11 6.90
N LYS A 51 9.18 18.71 6.00
CA LYS A 51 9.41 17.28 5.77
C LYS A 51 9.91 16.66 7.08
N GLN A 52 9.32 15.52 7.46
CA GLN A 52 9.97 14.69 8.47
C GLN A 52 11.24 14.14 7.84
N ASP A 53 12.41 14.59 8.31
CA ASP A 53 13.70 14.17 7.76
C ASP A 53 14.05 12.73 8.18
N GLU A 54 13.42 12.23 9.25
CA GLU A 54 13.67 10.89 9.75
C GLU A 54 12.74 9.85 9.09
N MET A 55 13.37 8.87 8.45
CA MET A 55 12.65 7.72 7.89
C MET A 55 12.28 6.75 9.00
N ILE A 56 10.99 6.50 9.13
CA ILE A 56 10.43 5.57 10.11
C ILE A 56 10.00 4.30 9.39
N VAL A 57 10.41 3.16 9.93
CA VAL A 57 9.91 1.84 9.54
C VAL A 57 9.47 1.10 10.81
N LEU A 58 8.22 0.70 10.87
CA LEU A 58 7.64 -0.09 11.95
C LEU A 58 7.32 -1.50 11.46
N ALA A 59 7.68 -2.50 12.25
CA ALA A 59 7.21 -3.87 12.11
C ALA A 59 6.04 -4.08 13.08
N VAL A 60 4.87 -4.35 12.53
CA VAL A 60 3.62 -4.47 13.29
C VAL A 60 3.05 -5.87 13.11
N ASN A 61 2.71 -6.54 14.21
CA ASN A 61 1.87 -7.72 14.16
C ASN A 61 0.41 -7.29 14.12
N LYS A 62 -0.11 -7.09 12.90
CA LYS A 62 -1.47 -6.60 12.69
C LYS A 62 -2.51 -7.65 13.12
N PRO A 63 -3.45 -7.34 14.01
CA PRO A 63 -4.57 -8.24 14.30
C PRO A 63 -5.62 -8.22 13.18
N ARG A 64 -6.49 -9.23 13.16
CA ARG A 64 -7.69 -9.24 12.31
C ARG A 64 -8.65 -8.11 12.70
N GLY A 65 -9.46 -7.66 11.75
CA GLY A 65 -10.47 -6.63 11.98
C GLY A 65 -9.95 -5.20 11.82
N ILE A 66 -8.65 -4.97 11.83
CA ILE A 66 -8.05 -3.64 11.65
C ILE A 66 -7.87 -3.32 10.16
N VAL A 67 -8.37 -2.16 9.74
CA VAL A 67 -8.28 -1.67 8.36
C VAL A 67 -7.04 -0.81 8.15
N CYS A 68 -6.28 -1.08 7.09
CA CYS A 68 -5.13 -0.26 6.71
C CYS A 68 -5.59 1.01 5.95
N THR A 69 -6.17 1.95 6.66
CA THR A 69 -6.64 3.23 6.12
C THR A 69 -6.24 4.41 7.01
N GLU A 70 -6.12 5.59 6.40
CA GLU A 70 -5.94 6.88 7.09
C GLU A 70 -7.28 7.61 7.28
N GLU A 71 -8.39 7.02 6.88
CA GLU A 71 -9.71 7.65 6.95
C GLU A 71 -10.13 7.83 8.41
N ARG A 72 -10.38 9.09 8.79
CA ARG A 72 -10.68 9.46 10.19
C ARG A 72 -12.01 8.90 10.70
N ARG A 73 -12.94 8.57 9.79
CA ARG A 73 -14.25 7.99 10.14
C ARG A 73 -14.14 6.50 10.49
N GLU A 74 -13.09 5.82 10.00
CA GLU A 74 -12.88 4.40 10.30
C GLU A 74 -12.34 4.24 11.73
N ARG A 75 -13.15 3.61 12.57
CA ARG A 75 -12.81 3.40 14.00
C ARG A 75 -11.71 2.38 14.17
N ASP A 76 -11.72 1.33 13.34
CA ASP A 76 -10.78 0.21 13.41
C ASP A 76 -9.58 0.43 12.47
N SER A 77 -9.15 1.67 12.27
CA SER A 77 -8.02 1.98 11.40
C SER A 77 -6.68 1.69 12.07
N ILE A 78 -5.71 1.24 11.27
CA ILE A 78 -4.34 0.94 11.74
C ILE A 78 -3.64 2.18 12.32
N VAL A 79 -3.94 3.37 11.79
CA VAL A 79 -3.37 4.62 12.26
C VAL A 79 -3.85 4.95 13.67
N ARG A 80 -5.13 4.69 13.98
CA ARG A 80 -5.66 4.82 15.35
C ARG A 80 -5.12 3.76 16.28
N PHE A 81 -5.04 2.53 15.81
CA PHE A 81 -4.52 1.40 16.59
C PHE A 81 -3.07 1.65 17.03
N LEU A 82 -2.23 2.21 16.17
CA LEU A 82 -0.83 2.50 16.48
C LEU A 82 -0.62 3.89 17.08
N ASN A 83 -1.59 4.80 16.90
CA ASN A 83 -1.44 6.23 17.19
C ASN A 83 -0.18 6.84 16.57
N TYR A 84 0.14 6.44 15.32
CA TYR A 84 1.36 6.84 14.63
C TYR A 84 1.13 7.10 13.13
N PRO A 85 1.70 8.16 12.54
CA PRO A 85 1.44 8.56 11.15
C PRO A 85 2.29 7.75 10.15
N VAL A 86 2.13 6.44 10.11
CA VAL A 86 2.80 5.52 9.18
C VAL A 86 1.80 4.81 8.29
N ARG A 87 2.27 4.32 7.15
CA ARG A 87 1.47 3.69 6.12
C ARG A 87 1.96 2.28 5.84
N GLY A 88 1.03 1.39 5.63
CA GLY A 88 1.23 0.02 5.18
C GLY A 88 -0.09 -0.52 4.67
N ARG A 89 -0.08 -1.68 4.04
CA ARG A 89 -1.30 -2.30 3.53
C ARG A 89 -1.32 -3.79 3.81
N LEU A 90 -2.36 -4.21 4.50
CA LEU A 90 -2.79 -5.58 4.68
C LEU A 90 -4.32 -5.57 4.78
N ASP A 91 -4.98 -6.57 4.25
CA ASP A 91 -6.44 -6.63 4.23
C ASP A 91 -7.03 -6.70 5.65
N LYS A 92 -8.29 -6.30 5.84
CA LYS A 92 -8.96 -6.22 7.14
C LYS A 92 -8.87 -7.54 7.89
N ASP A 93 -9.20 -8.63 7.21
CA ASP A 93 -9.27 -9.97 7.80
C ASP A 93 -7.94 -10.72 7.81
N SER A 94 -6.92 -10.17 7.16
CA SER A 94 -5.55 -10.67 7.22
C SER A 94 -4.87 -10.23 8.52
N HIS A 95 -3.96 -11.06 9.03
CA HIS A 95 -3.18 -10.79 10.24
C HIS A 95 -1.72 -11.18 10.05
N GLY A 96 -0.87 -10.74 10.95
CA GLY A 96 0.57 -11.03 10.96
C GLY A 96 1.43 -9.82 10.63
N LEU A 97 2.67 -10.08 10.18
CA LEU A 97 3.66 -9.04 9.97
C LEU A 97 3.23 -8.04 8.90
N LEU A 98 3.18 -6.78 9.30
CA LEU A 98 2.96 -5.63 8.44
C LEU A 98 4.09 -4.62 8.63
N LEU A 99 4.83 -4.33 7.56
CA LEU A 99 5.79 -3.24 7.56
C LEU A 99 5.09 -1.94 7.20
N MET A 100 5.28 -0.93 8.03
CA MET A 100 4.69 0.40 7.87
C MET A 100 5.78 1.47 7.87
N THR A 101 5.60 2.52 7.09
CA THR A 101 6.58 3.59 6.97
C THR A 101 5.92 4.94 6.67
N ASN A 102 6.59 6.03 7.02
CA ASN A 102 6.22 7.37 6.58
C ASN A 102 6.73 7.67 5.14
N ASN A 103 7.58 6.82 4.56
CA ASN A 103 8.11 6.97 3.21
C ASN A 103 7.27 6.18 2.18
N GLY A 104 6.30 6.86 1.56
CA GLY A 104 5.43 6.24 0.55
C GLY A 104 6.13 5.80 -0.74
N ASP A 105 7.33 6.31 -1.03
CA ASP A 105 8.08 5.91 -2.23
C ASP A 105 8.66 4.49 -2.09
N ILE A 106 9.03 4.08 -0.88
CA ILE A 106 9.44 2.70 -0.58
C ILE A 106 8.27 1.75 -0.86
N ILE A 107 7.09 2.06 -0.32
CA ILE A 107 5.88 1.25 -0.55
C ILE A 107 5.58 1.13 -2.05
N ASN A 108 5.63 2.25 -2.77
CA ASN A 108 5.38 2.26 -4.20
C ASN A 108 6.41 1.44 -4.98
N LYS A 109 7.69 1.49 -4.62
CA LYS A 109 8.74 0.67 -5.24
C LYS A 109 8.50 -0.82 -5.01
N MET A 110 8.11 -1.22 -3.80
CA MET A 110 7.83 -2.62 -3.46
C MET A 110 6.55 -3.14 -4.12
N MET A 111 5.51 -2.31 -4.23
CA MET A 111 4.18 -2.72 -4.72
C MET A 111 4.02 -2.68 -6.24
N ARG A 112 4.93 -2.06 -6.99
CA ARG A 112 4.81 -1.97 -8.45
C ARG A 112 4.96 -3.34 -9.10
N ALA A 113 3.92 -3.77 -9.84
CA ALA A 113 3.93 -5.02 -10.61
C ALA A 113 5.05 -5.08 -11.65
N ALA A 114 5.53 -3.93 -12.14
CA ALA A 114 6.66 -3.83 -13.06
C ALA A 114 7.97 -4.35 -12.46
N ASN A 115 8.13 -4.32 -11.14
CA ASN A 115 9.33 -4.79 -10.45
C ASN A 115 9.36 -6.33 -10.29
N LYS A 116 8.30 -7.03 -10.69
CA LYS A 116 8.17 -8.51 -10.68
C LYS A 116 8.56 -9.16 -9.34
N HIS A 117 8.32 -8.45 -8.21
CA HIS A 117 8.57 -9.02 -6.89
C HIS A 117 7.73 -10.27 -6.69
N GLU A 118 8.39 -11.36 -6.41
CA GLU A 118 7.76 -12.63 -6.13
C GLU A 118 7.02 -12.59 -4.79
N LYS A 119 5.83 -13.19 -4.78
CA LYS A 119 5.02 -13.40 -3.58
C LYS A 119 4.69 -14.88 -3.51
N GLU A 120 5.24 -15.54 -2.52
CA GLU A 120 4.95 -16.94 -2.26
C GLU A 120 3.78 -17.06 -1.30
N TYR A 121 2.84 -17.93 -1.65
CA TYR A 121 1.70 -18.29 -0.83
C TYR A 121 1.68 -19.81 -0.61
N LYS A 122 1.44 -20.22 0.64
CA LYS A 122 1.05 -21.58 0.98
C LYS A 122 -0.47 -21.60 1.11
N VAL A 123 -1.13 -22.33 0.23
CA VAL A 123 -2.59 -22.34 0.11
C VAL A 123 -3.12 -23.72 0.50
N THR A 124 -4.09 -23.74 1.40
CA THR A 124 -4.84 -24.95 1.76
C THR A 124 -6.28 -24.83 1.26
N VAL A 125 -6.76 -25.86 0.61
CA VAL A 125 -8.10 -25.94 -0.01
C VAL A 125 -8.87 -27.13 0.52
N ASP A 126 -10.17 -27.16 0.27
CA ASP A 126 -11.11 -28.21 0.68
C ASP A 126 -11.13 -29.42 -0.26
N LYS A 127 -10.56 -29.29 -1.47
CA LYS A 127 -10.49 -30.34 -2.48
C LYS A 127 -9.08 -30.87 -2.65
N GLU A 128 -8.96 -32.14 -3.01
CA GLU A 128 -7.67 -32.76 -3.27
C GLU A 128 -6.94 -32.11 -4.45
N ILE A 129 -5.64 -31.85 -4.27
CA ILE A 129 -4.78 -31.27 -5.30
C ILE A 129 -4.41 -32.34 -6.32
N THR A 130 -4.89 -32.18 -7.56
CA THR A 130 -4.59 -33.05 -8.71
C THR A 130 -3.48 -32.44 -9.58
N GLU A 131 -2.84 -33.29 -10.39
CA GLU A 131 -1.84 -32.82 -11.37
C GLU A 131 -2.45 -31.90 -12.45
N ASP A 132 -3.70 -32.16 -12.85
CA ASP A 132 -4.44 -31.33 -13.80
C ASP A 132 -4.70 -29.91 -13.22
N PHE A 133 -5.10 -29.84 -11.93
CA PHE A 133 -5.25 -28.58 -11.22
C PHE A 133 -3.93 -27.78 -11.20
N LEU A 134 -2.81 -28.40 -10.86
CA LEU A 134 -1.50 -27.74 -10.82
C LEU A 134 -1.09 -27.18 -12.17
N LYS A 135 -1.27 -27.95 -13.24
CA LYS A 135 -0.97 -27.52 -14.61
C LYS A 135 -1.84 -26.34 -15.04
N LYS A 136 -3.14 -26.39 -14.80
CA LYS A 136 -4.08 -25.31 -15.14
C LYS A 136 -3.78 -24.04 -14.33
N MET A 137 -3.52 -24.17 -13.04
CA MET A 137 -3.18 -23.03 -12.18
C MET A 137 -1.86 -22.38 -12.61
N ALA A 138 -0.84 -23.18 -12.97
CA ALA A 138 0.45 -22.68 -13.41
C ALA A 138 0.41 -21.98 -14.78
N ALA A 139 -0.46 -22.42 -15.67
CA ALA A 139 -0.61 -21.85 -17.02
C ALA A 139 -1.28 -20.46 -17.02
N GLY A 140 -1.97 -20.12 -15.96
CA GLY A 140 -2.75 -18.90 -15.81
C GLY A 140 -4.25 -19.18 -15.73
N VAL A 141 -4.94 -18.36 -14.95
CA VAL A 141 -6.37 -18.53 -14.64
C VAL A 141 -7.15 -17.32 -15.13
N PRO A 142 -8.31 -17.50 -15.80
CA PRO A 142 -9.20 -16.39 -16.11
C PRO A 142 -9.74 -15.78 -14.81
N ILE A 143 -9.49 -14.50 -14.61
CA ILE A 143 -9.99 -13.71 -13.47
C ILE A 143 -10.42 -12.35 -13.98
N LEU A 144 -11.67 -11.98 -13.69
CA LEU A 144 -12.27 -10.76 -14.22
C LEU A 144 -12.19 -10.81 -15.77
N ASP A 145 -11.83 -9.74 -16.40
CA ASP A 145 -11.71 -9.64 -17.87
C ASP A 145 -10.29 -9.95 -18.39
N THR A 146 -9.49 -10.71 -17.63
CA THR A 146 -8.10 -11.02 -18.00
C THR A 146 -7.69 -12.43 -17.60
N VAL A 147 -6.57 -12.90 -18.15
CA VAL A 147 -5.92 -14.15 -17.72
C VAL A 147 -4.68 -13.80 -16.92
N THR A 148 -4.49 -14.44 -15.79
CA THR A 148 -3.29 -14.24 -14.96
C THR A 148 -2.03 -14.70 -15.71
N ARG A 149 -0.90 -14.11 -15.39
CA ARG A 149 0.39 -14.57 -15.93
C ARG A 149 0.69 -16.00 -15.45
N PRO A 150 1.42 -16.81 -16.24
CA PRO A 150 1.95 -18.07 -15.77
C PRO A 150 2.76 -17.90 -14.48
N CYS A 151 2.69 -18.90 -13.61
CA CYS A 151 3.31 -18.87 -12.29
C CYS A 151 3.82 -20.26 -11.87
N THR A 152 4.68 -20.28 -10.86
CA THR A 152 5.18 -21.54 -10.30
C THR A 152 4.17 -22.07 -9.28
N VAL A 153 3.76 -23.33 -9.43
CA VAL A 153 2.88 -24.02 -8.49
C VAL A 153 3.47 -25.36 -8.14
N LYS A 154 3.50 -25.70 -6.84
CA LYS A 154 4.05 -26.97 -6.34
C LYS A 154 3.12 -27.61 -5.33
N LYS A 155 2.86 -28.91 -5.46
CA LYS A 155 2.12 -29.69 -4.46
C LYS A 155 2.97 -29.82 -3.20
N ILE A 156 2.40 -29.51 -2.04
CA ILE A 156 3.03 -29.69 -0.72
C ILE A 156 2.37 -30.86 0.02
N GLY A 157 1.08 -31.04 -0.15
CA GLY A 157 0.31 -32.09 0.52
C GLY A 157 -0.98 -32.39 -0.24
N LYS A 158 -1.80 -33.26 0.33
CA LYS A 158 -3.06 -33.70 -0.30
C LYS A 158 -3.99 -32.51 -0.62
N TYR A 159 -4.07 -31.53 0.27
CA TYR A 159 -4.93 -30.34 0.19
C TYR A 159 -4.15 -29.04 0.20
N THR A 160 -2.84 -29.08 0.01
CA THR A 160 -1.98 -27.90 0.17
C THR A 160 -1.00 -27.80 -0.98
N PHE A 161 -0.86 -26.59 -1.53
CA PHE A 161 0.12 -26.24 -2.55
C PHE A 161 0.82 -24.92 -2.24
N SER A 162 1.99 -24.70 -2.81
CA SER A 162 2.66 -23.40 -2.86
C SER A 162 2.46 -22.79 -4.23
N ILE A 163 2.30 -21.48 -4.29
CA ILE A 163 2.21 -20.71 -5.52
C ILE A 163 3.05 -19.44 -5.41
N ILE A 164 3.85 -19.14 -6.44
CA ILE A 164 4.69 -17.95 -6.51
C ILE A 164 4.12 -17.02 -7.58
N LEU A 165 3.66 -15.85 -7.16
CA LEU A 165 3.04 -14.85 -8.01
C LEU A 165 3.91 -13.60 -8.15
N THR A 166 4.09 -13.10 -9.37
CA THR A 166 4.71 -11.80 -9.66
C THR A 166 3.69 -10.71 -9.97
N GLN A 167 2.43 -11.08 -10.15
CA GLN A 167 1.31 -10.21 -10.46
C GLN A 167 0.35 -10.14 -9.26
N GLY A 168 -0.25 -8.98 -9.01
CA GLY A 168 -1.35 -8.82 -8.07
C GLY A 168 -2.54 -8.19 -8.79
N LEU A 169 -3.67 -8.90 -8.84
CA LEU A 169 -4.95 -8.44 -9.39
C LEU A 169 -5.95 -8.18 -8.26
N ASN A 170 -5.49 -7.72 -7.11
CA ASN A 170 -6.37 -7.37 -6.02
C ASN A 170 -7.14 -6.09 -6.36
N ARG A 171 -8.44 -6.22 -6.46
CA ARG A 171 -9.41 -5.11 -6.59
C ARG A 171 -10.46 -5.20 -5.51
#